data_f38e0135105fc4adbcecc0c1e4edd3cd
#
_entry.id   f38e0135105fc4adbcecc0c1e4edd3cd
#
_cell.length_a   1.000
_cell.length_b   1.000
_cell.length_c   1.000
_cell.angle_alpha   90.00
_cell.angle_beta   90.00
_cell.angle_gamma   90.00
#
_symmetry.space_group_name_H-M   'P 1'
#
loop_
_entity.id
_entity.type
_entity.pdbx_description
1 polymer ?
#
loop_
_entity_poly.entity_id
_entity_poly.type
_entity_poly.pdbx_seq_one_letter_code
_entity_poly.pdbx_strand_id
1 'polypeptide(L)'
;MENVFNILEERGYIEQMTHPQEMKELFGKESIPFYIGIDPTADSLHVGHFVSLMVASHMQKCGHKPIILVGGGTATIGDPSFKNDMRKMLSREEIDHNVECLKKQIEKFVSFEGENAAIIVNNADWLLDLKFVDFMREIGSLFSVNKMLAADCYKQRLDTGLTFFEMGYMLMQSYDFLYLYNKYGCKLQMGGNDQWSNIIGGVDLIRKIGKNDSFGLTFKLLTTKEGKKMGKTEKGALWLDANKTTPYEFYQYWRNVEDDSVETVLKMLTFLPIEKIKELSSLEGEKINEAKKVAAYEITKLIHGEEEAKKAEEASNALFSGQGSLDNIPTVKLENKNISILDAIITCNVAPSKGQARTLINQGGISLNDEKVTDTNYVLSDNDFKEGYAILKKGKKVFYKLV
;
A
#
# COMPACT_ATOMS: atom_id res chain seq x y z
N MET A 1 -16.38 -15.56 20.21
CA MET A 1 -15.47 -14.84 19.30
C MET A 1 -16.33 -13.97 18.37
N GLU A 2 -16.00 -12.72 18.19
CA GLU A 2 -16.69 -11.87 17.22
C GLU A 2 -16.44 -12.41 15.81
N ASN A 3 -17.49 -12.50 14.98
CA ASN A 3 -17.35 -13.03 13.63
C ASN A 3 -16.77 -11.95 12.71
N VAL A 4 -15.49 -12.07 12.39
CA VAL A 4 -14.76 -11.11 11.55
C VAL A 4 -15.37 -10.96 10.16
N PHE A 5 -16.10 -11.95 9.65
CA PHE A 5 -16.79 -11.86 8.36
C PHE A 5 -17.69 -10.63 8.30
N ASN A 6 -18.47 -10.38 9.35
CA ASN A 6 -19.37 -9.22 9.38
C ASN A 6 -18.63 -7.90 9.32
N ILE A 7 -17.47 -7.80 10.02
CA ILE A 7 -16.62 -6.62 9.98
C ILE A 7 -16.04 -6.40 8.58
N LEU A 8 -15.52 -7.47 7.95
CA LEU A 8 -14.95 -7.38 6.61
C LEU A 8 -16.01 -7.03 5.56
N GLU A 9 -17.22 -7.58 5.69
CA GLU A 9 -18.35 -7.30 4.80
C GLU A 9 -18.84 -5.85 4.97
N GLU A 10 -19.09 -5.39 6.19
CA GLU A 10 -19.60 -4.04 6.47
C GLU A 10 -18.58 -2.94 6.09
N ARG A 11 -17.29 -3.22 6.26
CA ARG A 11 -16.21 -2.33 5.81
C ARG A 11 -15.95 -2.41 4.29
N GLY A 12 -16.61 -3.33 3.60
CA GLY A 12 -16.52 -3.45 2.15
C GLY A 12 -15.22 -4.05 1.64
N TYR A 13 -14.49 -4.81 2.46
CA TYR A 13 -13.25 -5.46 2.04
C TYR A 13 -13.46 -6.60 1.06
N ILE A 14 -14.50 -7.42 1.25
CA ILE A 14 -14.70 -8.68 0.53
C ILE A 14 -14.98 -8.44 -0.95
N GLU A 15 -14.20 -9.09 -1.83
CA GLU A 15 -14.41 -9.07 -3.28
C GLU A 15 -14.80 -10.45 -3.80
N GLN A 16 -13.97 -11.46 -3.60
CA GLN A 16 -14.22 -12.84 -3.99
C GLN A 16 -13.83 -13.79 -2.86
N MET A 17 -14.53 -14.91 -2.76
CA MET A 17 -14.19 -15.96 -1.81
C MET A 17 -14.61 -17.33 -2.32
N THR A 18 -13.87 -18.36 -1.91
CA THR A 18 -14.31 -19.75 -2.05
C THR A 18 -15.28 -20.10 -0.93
N HIS A 19 -16.26 -20.95 -1.19
CA HIS A 19 -17.15 -21.53 -0.15
C HIS A 19 -17.69 -20.50 0.87
N PRO A 20 -18.45 -19.46 0.43
CA PRO A 20 -18.81 -18.32 1.29
C PRO A 20 -19.52 -18.73 2.60
N GLN A 21 -20.42 -19.71 2.53
CA GLN A 21 -21.17 -20.15 3.69
C GLN A 21 -20.30 -20.83 4.74
N GLU A 22 -19.41 -21.73 4.29
CA GLU A 22 -18.48 -22.45 5.16
C GLU A 22 -17.47 -21.49 5.82
N MET A 23 -16.96 -20.52 5.06
CA MET A 23 -16.05 -19.51 5.60
C MET A 23 -16.74 -18.62 6.65
N LYS A 24 -17.96 -18.18 6.40
CA LYS A 24 -18.73 -17.37 7.35
C LYS A 24 -18.93 -18.10 8.67
N GLU A 25 -19.24 -19.40 8.60
CA GLU A 25 -19.37 -20.24 9.80
C GLU A 25 -18.03 -20.44 10.49
N LEU A 26 -16.97 -20.71 9.73
CA LEU A 26 -15.63 -20.96 10.25
C LEU A 26 -15.09 -19.75 11.03
N PHE A 27 -15.28 -18.53 10.53
CA PHE A 27 -14.85 -17.30 11.18
C PHE A 27 -15.53 -17.02 12.54
N GLY A 28 -16.67 -17.63 12.80
CA GLY A 28 -17.38 -17.50 14.07
C GLY A 28 -17.09 -18.64 15.06
N LYS A 29 -16.52 -19.76 14.60
CA LYS A 29 -16.38 -20.98 15.39
C LYS A 29 -15.03 -21.14 16.06
N GLU A 30 -13.95 -20.90 15.31
CA GLU A 30 -12.61 -21.20 15.78
C GLU A 30 -11.57 -20.18 15.32
N SER A 31 -10.47 -20.06 16.05
CA SER A 31 -9.30 -19.32 15.60
C SER A 31 -8.61 -20.10 14.48
N ILE A 32 -8.48 -19.46 13.32
CA ILE A 32 -7.82 -20.07 12.16
C ILE A 32 -6.52 -19.35 11.83
N PRO A 33 -5.46 -20.09 11.51
CA PRO A 33 -4.29 -19.52 10.86
C PRO A 33 -4.64 -19.14 9.42
N PHE A 34 -4.29 -17.93 9.05
CA PHE A 34 -4.46 -17.43 7.68
C PHE A 34 -3.18 -16.74 7.21
N TYR A 35 -2.92 -16.69 5.90
CA TYR A 35 -1.75 -15.99 5.42
C TYR A 35 -2.05 -14.93 4.37
N ILE A 36 -1.20 -13.90 4.40
CA ILE A 36 -1.11 -12.84 3.39
C ILE A 36 0.34 -12.76 2.94
N GLY A 37 0.56 -12.80 1.62
CA GLY A 37 1.89 -12.70 1.02
C GLY A 37 2.21 -11.27 0.57
N ILE A 38 3.47 -10.86 0.79
CA ILE A 38 4.01 -9.56 0.36
C ILE A 38 5.38 -9.78 -0.26
N ASP A 39 5.52 -9.50 -1.54
CA ASP A 39 6.83 -9.54 -2.21
C ASP A 39 7.66 -8.30 -1.86
N PRO A 40 8.90 -8.46 -1.39
CA PRO A 40 9.79 -7.37 -1.02
C PRO A 40 10.43 -6.69 -2.24
N THR A 41 9.61 -6.10 -3.10
CA THR A 41 10.05 -5.43 -4.33
C THR A 41 10.59 -4.02 -4.11
N ALA A 42 10.55 -3.53 -2.87
CA ALA A 42 11.13 -2.28 -2.40
C ALA A 42 11.39 -2.36 -0.89
N ASP A 43 12.23 -1.47 -0.39
CA ASP A 43 12.60 -1.34 1.03
C ASP A 43 11.50 -0.66 1.89
N SER A 44 10.32 -0.44 1.36
CA SER A 44 9.16 0.09 2.09
C SER A 44 7.86 -0.48 1.57
N LEU A 45 6.90 -0.64 2.47
CA LEU A 45 5.50 -0.81 2.14
C LEU A 45 4.92 0.48 1.56
N HIS A 46 3.88 0.35 0.75
CA HIS A 46 3.11 1.45 0.21
C HIS A 46 1.61 1.23 0.42
N VAL A 47 0.79 2.21 0.12
CA VAL A 47 -0.67 2.18 0.30
C VAL A 47 -1.34 0.91 -0.27
N GLY A 48 -0.80 0.34 -1.35
CA GLY A 48 -1.33 -0.92 -1.89
C GLY A 48 -1.25 -2.11 -0.93
N HIS A 49 -0.25 -2.14 -0.04
CA HIS A 49 -0.12 -3.16 1.00
C HIS A 49 -0.96 -2.84 2.25
N PHE A 50 -1.32 -1.57 2.43
CA PHE A 50 -2.02 -1.11 3.62
C PHE A 50 -3.35 -1.84 3.82
N VAL A 51 -4.15 -1.99 2.78
CA VAL A 51 -5.44 -2.72 2.83
C VAL A 51 -5.25 -4.13 3.33
N SER A 52 -4.25 -4.85 2.79
CA SER A 52 -3.92 -6.22 3.20
C SER A 52 -3.61 -6.32 4.69
N LEU A 53 -2.83 -5.37 5.19
CA LEU A 53 -2.42 -5.33 6.60
C LEU A 53 -3.56 -4.89 7.52
N MET A 54 -4.46 -4.01 7.06
CA MET A 54 -5.68 -3.69 7.81
C MET A 54 -6.59 -4.90 7.96
N VAL A 55 -6.76 -5.69 6.88
CA VAL A 55 -7.51 -6.95 6.96
C VAL A 55 -6.85 -7.92 7.94
N ALA A 56 -5.51 -8.09 7.88
CA ALA A 56 -4.79 -8.92 8.85
C ALA A 56 -5.01 -8.46 10.29
N SER A 57 -5.00 -7.14 10.52
CA SER A 57 -5.26 -6.54 11.82
C SER A 57 -6.68 -6.81 12.33
N HIS A 58 -7.71 -6.65 11.48
CA HIS A 58 -9.09 -7.00 11.84
C HIS A 58 -9.26 -8.48 12.16
N MET A 59 -8.68 -9.35 11.33
CA MET A 59 -8.68 -10.79 11.57
C MET A 59 -8.04 -11.14 12.91
N GLN A 60 -6.87 -10.56 13.21
CA GLN A 60 -6.16 -10.81 14.49
C GLN A 60 -6.96 -10.29 15.67
N LYS A 61 -7.54 -9.11 15.62
CA LYS A 61 -8.38 -8.54 16.68
C LYS A 61 -9.58 -9.42 17.01
N CYS A 62 -10.10 -10.15 16.02
CA CYS A 62 -11.15 -11.15 16.21
C CYS A 62 -10.65 -12.54 16.61
N GLY A 63 -9.37 -12.69 16.94
CA GLY A 63 -8.81 -13.90 17.50
C GLY A 63 -8.20 -14.88 16.49
N HIS A 64 -8.13 -14.53 15.18
CA HIS A 64 -7.47 -15.36 14.18
C HIS A 64 -5.96 -15.12 14.18
N LYS A 65 -5.17 -16.09 13.66
CA LYS A 65 -3.70 -16.07 13.72
C LYS A 65 -3.08 -15.66 12.38
N PRO A 66 -2.50 -14.45 12.26
CA PRO A 66 -1.85 -14.01 11.02
C PRO A 66 -0.54 -14.73 10.78
N ILE A 67 -0.34 -15.16 9.54
CA ILE A 67 0.95 -15.56 8.98
C ILE A 67 1.26 -14.55 7.87
N ILE A 68 2.25 -13.68 8.10
CA ILE A 68 2.68 -12.73 7.08
C ILE A 68 3.87 -13.33 6.35
N LEU A 69 3.64 -13.73 5.11
CA LEU A 69 4.67 -14.29 4.25
C LEU A 69 5.37 -13.16 3.51
N VAL A 70 6.68 -13.03 3.72
CA VAL A 70 7.51 -12.15 2.90
C VAL A 70 8.13 -12.99 1.79
N GLY A 71 7.89 -12.59 0.55
CA GLY A 71 8.22 -13.36 -0.64
C GLY A 71 9.67 -13.24 -1.08
N GLY A 72 10.65 -13.55 -0.21
CA GLY A 72 12.08 -13.47 -0.57
C GLY A 72 12.49 -14.45 -1.68
N GLY A 73 11.80 -15.58 -1.80
CA GLY A 73 11.96 -16.54 -2.91
C GLY A 73 11.20 -16.06 -4.16
N THR A 74 9.92 -15.75 -4.04
CA THR A 74 9.06 -15.33 -5.15
C THR A 74 9.49 -13.98 -5.77
N ALA A 75 10.06 -13.06 -5.00
CA ALA A 75 10.60 -11.80 -5.51
C ALA A 75 11.76 -11.97 -6.50
N THR A 76 12.44 -13.13 -6.50
CA THR A 76 13.48 -13.43 -7.51
C THR A 76 12.90 -13.57 -8.91
N ILE A 77 11.60 -13.91 -9.01
CA ILE A 77 10.85 -14.00 -10.28
C ILE A 77 10.00 -12.73 -10.47
N GLY A 78 9.25 -12.36 -9.46
CA GLY A 78 8.29 -11.27 -9.48
C GLY A 78 6.94 -11.66 -10.09
N ASP A 79 5.87 -11.24 -9.41
CA ASP A 79 4.49 -11.53 -9.81
C ASP A 79 4.13 -10.86 -11.15
N PRO A 80 3.77 -11.63 -12.20
CA PRO A 80 3.35 -11.09 -13.48
C PRO A 80 1.92 -10.59 -13.50
N SER A 81 1.12 -10.81 -12.45
CA SER A 81 -0.31 -10.53 -12.42
C SER A 81 -0.60 -9.05 -12.74
N PHE A 82 -1.43 -8.83 -13.78
CA PHE A 82 -1.86 -7.51 -14.24
C PHE A 82 -0.70 -6.53 -14.54
N LYS A 83 0.41 -7.06 -15.08
CA LYS A 83 1.56 -6.29 -15.58
C LYS A 83 1.70 -6.47 -17.09
N ASN A 84 2.15 -5.41 -17.77
CA ASN A 84 2.39 -5.46 -19.21
C ASN A 84 3.80 -5.97 -19.53
N ASP A 85 4.76 -5.75 -18.61
CA ASP A 85 6.16 -6.06 -18.78
C ASP A 85 6.69 -6.93 -17.66
N MET A 86 7.76 -7.67 -17.95
CA MET A 86 8.51 -8.44 -16.95
C MET A 86 9.07 -7.50 -15.88
N ARG A 87 9.03 -7.94 -14.61
CA ARG A 87 9.60 -7.16 -13.51
C ARG A 87 11.13 -7.10 -13.61
N LYS A 88 11.72 -5.98 -13.14
CA LYS A 88 13.16 -5.90 -12.95
C LYS A 88 13.58 -6.95 -11.92
N MET A 89 14.54 -7.78 -12.28
CA MET A 89 15.15 -8.74 -11.35
C MET A 89 15.99 -7.97 -10.34
N LEU A 90 15.73 -8.22 -9.05
CA LEU A 90 16.51 -7.70 -7.94
C LEU A 90 17.64 -8.65 -7.58
N SER A 91 18.74 -8.13 -7.05
CA SER A 91 19.79 -8.98 -6.49
C SER A 91 19.32 -9.63 -5.18
N ARG A 92 19.98 -10.69 -4.75
CA ARG A 92 19.67 -11.36 -3.50
C ARG A 92 19.85 -10.42 -2.30
N GLU A 93 20.90 -9.64 -2.30
CA GLU A 93 21.22 -8.66 -1.24
C GLU A 93 20.15 -7.58 -1.16
N GLU A 94 19.63 -7.08 -2.31
CA GLU A 94 18.53 -6.12 -2.35
C GLU A 94 17.25 -6.74 -1.77
N ILE A 95 16.93 -7.98 -2.11
CA ILE A 95 15.76 -8.68 -1.59
C ILE A 95 15.87 -8.87 -0.07
N ASP A 96 17.00 -9.36 0.43
CA ASP A 96 17.23 -9.61 1.86
C ASP A 96 17.15 -8.29 2.67
N HIS A 97 17.71 -7.20 2.14
CA HIS A 97 17.57 -5.87 2.74
C HIS A 97 16.10 -5.44 2.81
N ASN A 98 15.37 -5.57 1.71
CA ASN A 98 13.96 -5.21 1.65
C ASN A 98 13.12 -6.03 2.65
N VAL A 99 13.38 -7.34 2.78
CA VAL A 99 12.72 -8.22 3.76
C VAL A 99 12.82 -7.64 5.16
N GLU A 100 14.02 -7.25 5.59
CA GLU A 100 14.23 -6.69 6.93
C GLU A 100 13.54 -5.33 7.12
N CYS A 101 13.50 -4.50 6.07
CA CYS A 101 12.77 -3.23 6.11
C CYS A 101 11.26 -3.43 6.25
N LEU A 102 10.69 -4.38 5.51
CA LEU A 102 9.26 -4.67 5.55
C LEU A 102 8.81 -5.25 6.90
N LYS A 103 9.58 -6.15 7.49
CA LYS A 103 9.29 -6.73 8.80
C LYS A 103 8.99 -5.66 9.85
N LYS A 104 9.84 -4.63 9.96
CA LYS A 104 9.69 -3.50 10.90
C LYS A 104 8.41 -2.70 10.68
N GLN A 105 7.94 -2.60 9.43
CA GLN A 105 6.73 -1.87 9.12
C GLN A 105 5.47 -2.70 9.39
N ILE A 106 5.52 -4.01 9.19
CA ILE A 106 4.42 -4.95 9.47
C ILE A 106 4.05 -4.96 10.96
N GLU A 107 5.02 -4.78 11.86
CA GLU A 107 4.83 -4.71 13.31
C GLU A 107 3.85 -3.61 13.76
N LYS A 108 3.61 -2.59 12.93
CA LYS A 108 2.62 -1.53 13.20
C LYS A 108 1.17 -2.02 13.07
N PHE A 109 0.93 -3.13 12.39
CA PHE A 109 -0.40 -3.60 12.04
C PHE A 109 -0.83 -4.84 12.83
N VAL A 110 0.10 -5.72 13.16
CA VAL A 110 -0.19 -6.98 13.84
C VAL A 110 0.69 -7.15 15.06
N SER A 111 0.13 -7.79 16.09
CA SER A 111 0.86 -8.12 17.32
C SER A 111 1.60 -9.45 17.18
N PHE A 112 2.83 -9.50 17.68
CA PHE A 112 3.65 -10.71 17.78
C PHE A 112 3.61 -11.33 19.18
N GLU A 113 2.67 -10.90 20.00
CA GLU A 113 2.48 -11.37 21.37
C GLU A 113 1.05 -11.89 21.56
N GLY A 114 0.85 -12.74 22.57
CA GLY A 114 -0.45 -13.30 22.92
C GLY A 114 -0.76 -14.65 22.25
N GLU A 115 -1.96 -15.18 22.49
CA GLU A 115 -2.38 -16.52 22.02
C GLU A 115 -2.48 -16.62 20.50
N ASN A 116 -2.88 -15.52 19.84
CA ASN A 116 -3.00 -15.41 18.39
C ASN A 116 -1.89 -14.53 17.78
N ALA A 117 -0.71 -14.55 18.41
CA ALA A 117 0.47 -13.83 17.90
C ALA A 117 0.70 -14.10 16.42
N ALA A 118 0.97 -13.05 15.68
CA ALA A 118 1.38 -13.15 14.27
C ALA A 118 2.74 -13.84 14.14
N ILE A 119 2.97 -14.46 13.00
CA ILE A 119 4.32 -14.92 12.62
C ILE A 119 4.68 -14.31 11.27
N ILE A 120 5.95 -13.95 11.12
CA ILE A 120 6.52 -13.58 9.81
C ILE A 120 7.36 -14.76 9.33
N VAL A 121 7.15 -15.15 8.08
CA VAL A 121 7.91 -16.21 7.41
C VAL A 121 8.47 -15.69 6.09
N ASN A 122 9.61 -16.24 5.67
CA ASN A 122 10.21 -15.93 4.38
C ASN A 122 10.15 -17.17 3.50
N ASN A 123 9.49 -17.12 2.33
CA ASN A 123 9.39 -18.27 1.46
C ASN A 123 10.72 -18.64 0.81
N ALA A 124 11.75 -17.83 0.88
CA ALA A 124 13.11 -18.20 0.52
C ALA A 124 13.60 -19.41 1.31
N ASP A 125 13.16 -19.58 2.57
CA ASP A 125 13.58 -20.67 3.46
C ASP A 125 13.19 -22.07 2.96
N TRP A 126 12.21 -22.16 2.06
CA TRP A 126 11.81 -23.45 1.48
C TRP A 126 11.85 -23.48 -0.05
N LEU A 127 11.66 -22.34 -0.74
CA LEU A 127 11.64 -22.34 -2.20
C LEU A 127 13.03 -22.47 -2.82
N LEU A 128 14.05 -21.90 -2.18
CA LEU A 128 15.41 -21.88 -2.74
C LEU A 128 16.14 -23.22 -2.64
N ASP A 129 15.71 -24.06 -1.71
CA ASP A 129 16.27 -25.41 -1.52
C ASP A 129 15.55 -26.49 -2.35
N LEU A 130 14.49 -26.12 -3.10
CA LEU A 130 13.74 -27.06 -3.92
C LEU A 130 14.59 -27.62 -5.05
N LYS A 131 14.61 -28.93 -5.16
CA LYS A 131 15.21 -29.59 -6.31
C LYS A 131 14.25 -29.52 -7.50
N PHE A 132 14.67 -28.87 -8.55
CA PHE A 132 13.84 -28.55 -9.71
C PHE A 132 13.05 -29.76 -10.25
N VAL A 133 13.71 -30.90 -10.47
CA VAL A 133 13.06 -32.06 -11.04
C VAL A 133 12.03 -32.67 -10.10
N ASP A 134 12.33 -32.74 -8.81
CA ASP A 134 11.42 -33.27 -7.81
C ASP A 134 10.19 -32.35 -7.69
N PHE A 135 10.39 -31.03 -7.64
CA PHE A 135 9.30 -30.05 -7.62
C PHE A 135 8.40 -30.14 -8.86
N MET A 136 8.99 -30.24 -10.06
CA MET A 136 8.21 -30.39 -11.29
C MET A 136 7.44 -31.73 -11.34
N ARG A 137 7.99 -32.79 -10.78
CA ARG A 137 7.33 -34.10 -10.73
C ARG A 137 6.18 -34.12 -9.74
N GLU A 138 6.38 -33.57 -8.54
CA GLU A 138 5.41 -33.67 -7.44
C GLU A 138 4.34 -32.56 -7.51
N ILE A 139 4.74 -31.34 -7.82
CA ILE A 139 3.86 -30.16 -7.83
C ILE A 139 3.48 -29.78 -9.26
N GLY A 140 4.46 -29.61 -10.14
CA GLY A 140 4.23 -29.17 -11.52
C GLY A 140 3.26 -30.09 -12.29
N SER A 141 3.33 -31.42 -12.05
CA SER A 141 2.43 -32.41 -12.67
C SER A 141 0.95 -32.21 -12.29
N LEU A 142 0.65 -31.52 -11.22
CA LEU A 142 -0.71 -31.21 -10.77
C LEU A 142 -1.29 -29.94 -11.43
N PHE A 143 -0.49 -29.19 -12.19
CA PHE A 143 -0.93 -27.99 -12.87
C PHE A 143 -1.16 -28.22 -14.36
N SER A 144 -2.32 -27.82 -14.86
CA SER A 144 -2.62 -27.83 -16.29
C SER A 144 -2.20 -26.53 -16.92
N VAL A 145 -1.26 -26.55 -17.88
CA VAL A 145 -0.81 -25.37 -18.63
C VAL A 145 -1.99 -24.64 -19.27
N ASN A 146 -2.95 -25.36 -19.86
CA ASN A 146 -4.14 -24.75 -20.47
C ASN A 146 -4.98 -23.96 -19.46
N LYS A 147 -5.13 -24.48 -18.23
CA LYS A 147 -5.84 -23.75 -17.16
C LYS A 147 -5.04 -22.54 -16.68
N MET A 148 -3.73 -22.65 -16.58
CA MET A 148 -2.87 -21.53 -16.21
C MET A 148 -2.96 -20.41 -17.25
N LEU A 149 -2.82 -20.72 -18.54
CA LEU A 149 -2.91 -19.74 -19.63
C LEU A 149 -4.30 -19.08 -19.72
N ALA A 150 -5.37 -19.76 -19.30
CA ALA A 150 -6.71 -19.21 -19.25
C ALA A 150 -6.96 -18.30 -18.02
N ALA A 151 -6.03 -18.29 -17.04
CA ALA A 151 -6.18 -17.48 -15.85
C ALA A 151 -6.02 -15.97 -16.13
N ASP A 152 -6.82 -15.15 -15.47
CA ASP A 152 -6.86 -13.70 -15.71
C ASP A 152 -5.50 -13.01 -15.45
N CYS A 153 -4.71 -13.53 -14.51
CA CYS A 153 -3.38 -13.03 -14.20
C CYS A 153 -2.39 -13.09 -15.39
N TYR A 154 -2.61 -14.00 -16.35
CA TYR A 154 -1.74 -14.18 -17.52
C TYR A 154 -2.29 -13.56 -18.81
N LYS A 155 -3.60 -13.27 -18.89
CA LYS A 155 -4.24 -12.79 -20.15
C LYS A 155 -3.50 -11.62 -20.79
N GLN A 156 -3.14 -10.60 -19.99
CA GLN A 156 -2.43 -9.41 -20.51
C GLN A 156 -1.01 -9.73 -20.98
N ARG A 157 -0.39 -10.75 -20.40
CA ARG A 157 0.97 -11.18 -20.74
C ARG A 157 1.05 -12.08 -21.97
N LEU A 158 -0.06 -12.72 -22.36
CA LEU A 158 -0.09 -13.55 -23.57
C LEU A 158 0.18 -12.72 -24.82
N ASP A 159 -0.33 -11.50 -24.88
CA ASP A 159 -0.16 -10.59 -26.04
C ASP A 159 1.25 -9.97 -26.09
N THR A 160 1.90 -9.78 -24.95
CA THR A 160 3.23 -9.16 -24.85
C THR A 160 4.38 -10.14 -24.68
N GLY A 161 4.07 -11.43 -24.53
CA GLY A 161 5.03 -12.51 -24.34
C GLY A 161 5.20 -12.91 -22.87
N LEU A 162 4.55 -14.01 -22.48
CA LEU A 162 4.69 -14.64 -21.17
C LEU A 162 5.82 -15.66 -21.20
N THR A 163 6.81 -15.53 -20.31
CA THR A 163 7.89 -16.49 -20.20
C THR A 163 7.53 -17.66 -19.28
N PHE A 164 8.18 -18.81 -19.47
CA PHE A 164 8.05 -19.95 -18.55
C PHE A 164 8.47 -19.57 -17.12
N PHE A 165 9.44 -18.68 -16.98
CA PHE A 165 9.91 -18.15 -15.73
C PHE A 165 8.78 -17.42 -14.96
N GLU A 166 8.05 -16.53 -15.61
CA GLU A 166 6.90 -15.83 -15.03
C GLU A 166 5.73 -16.76 -14.70
N MET A 167 5.49 -17.79 -15.54
CA MET A 167 4.49 -18.82 -15.24
C MET A 167 4.79 -19.60 -13.96
N GLY A 168 6.06 -19.75 -13.62
CA GLY A 168 6.51 -20.41 -12.39
C GLY A 168 6.02 -19.75 -11.13
N TYR A 169 5.70 -18.44 -11.16
CA TYR A 169 5.23 -17.70 -9.99
C TYR A 169 3.96 -18.32 -9.37
N MET A 170 2.95 -18.66 -10.18
CA MET A 170 1.72 -19.30 -9.68
C MET A 170 2.01 -20.64 -8.98
N LEU A 171 2.94 -21.43 -9.50
CA LEU A 171 3.32 -22.70 -8.87
C LEU A 171 3.97 -22.48 -7.52
N MET A 172 4.86 -21.49 -7.43
CA MET A 172 5.57 -21.17 -6.19
C MET A 172 4.60 -20.63 -5.11
N GLN A 173 3.72 -19.70 -5.44
CA GLN A 173 2.72 -19.19 -4.49
C GLN A 173 1.72 -20.28 -4.07
N SER A 174 1.35 -21.18 -4.98
CA SER A 174 0.50 -22.32 -4.62
C SER A 174 1.21 -23.29 -3.69
N TYR A 175 2.52 -23.51 -3.89
CA TYR A 175 3.34 -24.32 -3.01
C TYR A 175 3.54 -23.66 -1.65
N ASP A 176 3.67 -22.34 -1.59
CA ASP A 176 3.71 -21.59 -0.32
C ASP A 176 2.46 -21.89 0.52
N PHE A 177 1.28 -21.87 -0.09
CA PHE A 177 0.05 -22.20 0.63
C PHE A 177 0.05 -23.66 1.12
N LEU A 178 0.46 -24.60 0.30
CA LEU A 178 0.58 -26.01 0.70
C LEU A 178 1.59 -26.18 1.85
N TYR A 179 2.74 -25.52 1.77
CA TYR A 179 3.75 -25.56 2.82
C TYR A 179 3.21 -25.00 4.15
N LEU A 180 2.57 -23.84 4.12
CA LEU A 180 1.98 -23.23 5.30
C LEU A 180 0.80 -24.03 5.85
N TYR A 181 0.00 -24.65 4.98
CA TYR A 181 -1.05 -25.58 5.38
C TYR A 181 -0.48 -26.76 6.18
N ASN A 182 0.55 -27.41 5.65
CA ASN A 182 1.17 -28.57 6.31
C ASN A 182 1.91 -28.22 7.60
N LYS A 183 2.62 -27.07 7.62
CA LYS A 183 3.50 -26.71 8.74
C LYS A 183 2.76 -26.00 9.86
N TYR A 184 1.80 -25.14 9.54
CA TYR A 184 1.13 -24.25 10.50
C TYR A 184 -0.38 -24.46 10.58
N GLY A 185 -0.95 -25.42 9.85
CA GLY A 185 -2.40 -25.60 9.75
C GLY A 185 -3.12 -24.41 9.08
N CYS A 186 -2.42 -23.68 8.22
CA CYS A 186 -2.96 -22.51 7.54
C CYS A 186 -4.06 -22.92 6.56
N LYS A 187 -5.32 -22.62 6.87
CA LYS A 187 -6.47 -23.00 6.04
C LYS A 187 -6.94 -21.91 5.08
N LEU A 188 -6.48 -20.68 5.25
CA LEU A 188 -6.98 -19.53 4.48
C LEU A 188 -5.83 -18.74 3.88
N GLN A 189 -5.87 -18.54 2.57
CA GLN A 189 -5.04 -17.56 1.88
C GLN A 189 -5.86 -16.32 1.54
N MET A 190 -5.29 -15.15 1.82
CA MET A 190 -5.92 -13.85 1.56
C MET A 190 -5.01 -12.96 0.72
N GLY A 191 -5.59 -12.12 -0.11
CA GLY A 191 -4.84 -11.17 -0.94
C GLY A 191 -5.72 -10.14 -1.62
N GLY A 192 -5.12 -9.18 -2.34
CA GLY A 192 -5.86 -8.27 -3.20
C GLY A 192 -6.56 -9.03 -4.35
N ASN A 193 -7.57 -8.42 -4.96
CA ASN A 193 -8.33 -9.08 -6.02
C ASN A 193 -7.47 -9.47 -7.24
N ASP A 194 -6.36 -8.81 -7.45
CA ASP A 194 -5.38 -9.18 -8.47
C ASP A 194 -4.65 -10.52 -8.18
N GLN A 195 -4.79 -11.08 -6.98
CA GLN A 195 -4.20 -12.36 -6.57
C GLN A 195 -5.15 -13.56 -6.72
N TRP A 196 -6.40 -13.35 -7.16
CA TRP A 196 -7.41 -14.41 -7.18
C TRP A 196 -6.95 -15.69 -7.87
N SER A 197 -6.34 -15.57 -9.07
CA SER A 197 -5.86 -16.74 -9.83
C SER A 197 -4.78 -17.52 -9.10
N ASN A 198 -3.85 -16.81 -8.45
CA ASN A 198 -2.76 -17.44 -7.67
C ASN A 198 -3.32 -18.14 -6.41
N ILE A 199 -4.28 -17.49 -5.72
CA ILE A 199 -4.94 -18.03 -4.54
C ILE A 199 -5.70 -19.33 -4.90
N ILE A 200 -6.48 -19.32 -5.98
CA ILE A 200 -7.20 -20.52 -6.47
C ILE A 200 -6.23 -21.63 -6.86
N GLY A 201 -5.06 -21.29 -7.42
CA GLY A 201 -4.01 -22.27 -7.70
C GLY A 201 -3.59 -23.04 -6.45
N GLY A 202 -3.43 -22.34 -5.32
CA GLY A 202 -3.09 -22.95 -4.03
C GLY A 202 -4.22 -23.79 -3.43
N VAL A 203 -5.46 -23.29 -3.45
CA VAL A 203 -6.65 -24.04 -3.00
C VAL A 203 -6.82 -25.32 -3.85
N ASP A 204 -6.69 -25.21 -5.16
CA ASP A 204 -6.77 -26.36 -6.07
C ASP A 204 -5.63 -27.39 -5.83
N LEU A 205 -4.41 -26.93 -5.56
CA LEU A 205 -3.29 -27.80 -5.24
C LEU A 205 -3.56 -28.61 -3.97
N ILE A 206 -3.97 -27.96 -2.89
CA ILE A 206 -4.31 -28.62 -1.62
C ILE A 206 -5.44 -29.63 -1.81
N ARG A 207 -6.47 -29.30 -2.58
CA ARG A 207 -7.57 -30.21 -2.91
C ARG A 207 -7.09 -31.44 -3.70
N LYS A 208 -6.19 -31.28 -4.66
CA LYS A 208 -5.66 -32.38 -5.49
C LYS A 208 -4.81 -33.38 -4.70
N ILE A 209 -4.22 -32.97 -3.60
CA ILE A 209 -3.53 -33.87 -2.67
C ILE A 209 -4.44 -34.48 -1.61
N GLY A 210 -5.79 -34.35 -1.77
CA GLY A 210 -6.78 -35.00 -0.93
C GLY A 210 -7.20 -34.24 0.32
N LYS A 211 -6.94 -32.92 0.39
CA LYS A 211 -7.41 -32.04 1.48
C LYS A 211 -8.49 -31.09 0.98
N ASN A 212 -9.58 -30.93 1.72
CA ASN A 212 -10.76 -30.16 1.28
C ASN A 212 -11.11 -28.98 2.19
N ASP A 213 -10.27 -28.62 3.15
CA ASP A 213 -10.51 -27.58 4.14
C ASP A 213 -9.59 -26.37 3.98
N SER A 214 -9.30 -26.01 2.74
CA SER A 214 -8.55 -24.81 2.40
C SER A 214 -9.42 -23.81 1.65
N PHE A 215 -9.22 -22.52 1.96
CA PHE A 215 -10.06 -21.43 1.51
C PHE A 215 -9.23 -20.30 0.91
N GLY A 216 -9.86 -19.52 0.03
CA GLY A 216 -9.31 -18.31 -0.54
C GLY A 216 -10.28 -17.15 -0.41
N LEU A 217 -9.76 -15.97 -0.08
CA LEU A 217 -10.51 -14.73 -0.02
C LEU A 217 -9.70 -13.60 -0.64
N THR A 218 -10.33 -12.81 -1.50
CA THR A 218 -9.72 -11.56 -1.98
C THR A 218 -10.47 -10.35 -1.46
N PHE A 219 -9.71 -9.28 -1.27
CA PHE A 219 -10.26 -7.98 -0.91
C PHE A 219 -10.12 -6.99 -2.05
N LYS A 220 -11.03 -6.03 -2.04
CA LYS A 220 -11.07 -4.94 -3.01
C LYS A 220 -9.77 -4.17 -2.99
N LEU A 221 -9.30 -3.82 -4.17
CA LEU A 221 -8.20 -2.88 -4.31
C LEU A 221 -8.70 -1.48 -3.96
N LEU A 222 -7.86 -0.70 -3.29
CA LEU A 222 -8.18 0.69 -3.00
C LEU A 222 -8.06 1.53 -4.28
N THR A 223 -9.20 1.92 -4.83
CA THR A 223 -9.29 2.68 -6.09
C THR A 223 -10.11 3.94 -5.92
N THR A 224 -9.85 4.93 -6.75
CA THR A 224 -10.77 6.07 -6.93
C THR A 224 -12.06 5.58 -7.59
N LYS A 225 -13.10 6.43 -7.62
CA LYS A 225 -14.36 6.14 -8.32
C LYS A 225 -14.15 5.84 -9.81
N GLU A 226 -13.14 6.42 -10.42
CA GLU A 226 -12.74 6.17 -11.80
C GLU A 226 -11.96 4.86 -12.01
N GLY A 227 -11.75 4.05 -10.95
CA GLY A 227 -11.04 2.78 -11.00
C GLY A 227 -9.51 2.90 -10.98
N LYS A 228 -8.94 4.09 -10.76
CA LYS A 228 -7.49 4.27 -10.64
C LYS A 228 -7.02 3.81 -9.26
N LYS A 229 -5.96 3.00 -9.20
CA LYS A 229 -5.35 2.57 -7.92
C LYS A 229 -4.90 3.81 -7.11
N MET A 230 -5.41 3.95 -5.89
CA MET A 230 -4.98 4.99 -4.95
C MET A 230 -3.56 4.72 -4.43
N GLY A 231 -2.93 5.76 -3.87
CA GLY A 231 -1.56 5.66 -3.37
C GLY A 231 -0.49 5.77 -4.47
N LYS A 232 -0.88 6.17 -5.69
CA LYS A 232 0.05 6.63 -6.73
C LYS A 232 0.00 8.14 -6.80
N THR A 233 1.15 8.78 -6.74
CA THR A 233 1.33 10.22 -6.88
C THR A 233 2.15 10.51 -8.13
N GLU A 234 2.28 11.77 -8.52
CA GLU A 234 3.21 12.18 -9.58
C GLU A 234 4.68 11.82 -9.25
N LYS A 235 4.99 11.66 -7.96
CA LYS A 235 6.32 11.27 -7.44
C LYS A 235 6.49 9.74 -7.32
N GLY A 236 5.48 8.94 -7.66
CA GLY A 236 5.49 7.48 -7.53
C GLY A 236 4.52 6.96 -6.47
N ALA A 237 4.91 5.90 -5.77
CA ALA A 237 4.08 5.31 -4.72
C ALA A 237 4.04 6.18 -3.47
N LEU A 238 2.91 6.21 -2.78
CA LEU A 238 2.78 6.77 -1.42
C LEU A 238 3.30 5.72 -0.44
N TRP A 239 4.50 5.97 0.07
CA TRP A 239 5.23 5.05 0.94
C TRP A 239 4.80 5.18 2.40
N LEU A 240 4.91 4.07 3.15
CA LEU A 240 4.66 4.07 4.59
C LEU A 240 5.92 4.44 5.41
N ASP A 241 7.09 4.49 4.77
CA ASP A 241 8.34 4.97 5.38
C ASP A 241 8.39 6.51 5.37
N ALA A 242 8.59 7.10 6.55
CA ALA A 242 8.69 8.55 6.73
C ALA A 242 9.86 9.20 5.96
N ASN A 243 10.92 8.42 5.66
CA ASN A 243 12.06 8.91 4.87
C ASN A 243 11.75 9.00 3.37
N LYS A 244 10.73 8.29 2.89
CA LYS A 244 10.30 8.29 1.48
C LYS A 244 9.09 9.18 1.22
N THR A 245 8.15 9.19 2.16
CA THR A 245 6.98 10.07 2.17
C THR A 245 6.87 10.63 3.58
N THR A 246 7.12 11.92 3.74
CA THR A 246 7.05 12.55 5.06
C THR A 246 5.65 12.43 5.66
N PRO A 247 5.51 12.41 7.01
CA PRO A 247 4.20 12.36 7.65
C PRO A 247 3.25 13.48 7.19
N TYR A 248 3.80 14.66 6.90
CA TYR A 248 3.03 15.77 6.35
C TYR A 248 2.52 15.50 4.92
N GLU A 249 3.38 15.01 4.00
CA GLU A 249 2.96 14.65 2.64
C GLU A 249 1.95 13.51 2.66
N PHE A 250 2.13 12.54 3.57
CA PHE A 250 1.23 11.42 3.78
C PHE A 250 -0.14 11.90 4.27
N TYR A 251 -0.19 12.80 5.27
CA TYR A 251 -1.40 13.45 5.76
C TYR A 251 -2.10 14.24 4.65
N GLN A 252 -1.35 15.05 3.90
CA GLN A 252 -1.91 15.87 2.81
C GLN A 252 -2.53 15.04 1.70
N TYR A 253 -1.97 13.87 1.40
CA TYR A 253 -2.56 12.96 0.41
C TYR A 253 -4.00 12.59 0.82
N TRP A 254 -4.21 12.14 2.06
CA TRP A 254 -5.51 11.73 2.56
C TRP A 254 -6.45 12.91 2.78
N ARG A 255 -5.91 14.05 3.18
CA ARG A 255 -6.66 15.32 3.34
C ARG A 255 -7.24 15.82 2.01
N ASN A 256 -6.66 15.41 0.89
CA ASN A 256 -7.01 15.84 -0.46
C ASN A 256 -7.66 14.77 -1.33
N VAL A 257 -8.10 13.65 -0.76
CA VAL A 257 -8.87 12.64 -1.50
C VAL A 257 -10.16 13.22 -2.05
N GLU A 258 -10.68 12.64 -3.11
CA GLU A 258 -11.96 13.01 -3.70
C GLU A 258 -13.09 12.75 -2.70
N ASP A 259 -14.14 13.58 -2.72
CA ASP A 259 -15.27 13.50 -1.78
C ASP A 259 -15.91 12.10 -1.82
N ASP A 260 -16.12 11.57 -3.00
CA ASP A 260 -16.69 10.24 -3.24
C ASP A 260 -15.83 9.08 -2.72
N SER A 261 -14.56 9.32 -2.43
CA SER A 261 -13.63 8.30 -1.91
C SER A 261 -13.55 8.28 -0.38
N VAL A 262 -14.10 9.30 0.30
CA VAL A 262 -13.95 9.49 1.76
C VAL A 262 -14.49 8.30 2.54
N GLU A 263 -15.69 7.83 2.22
CA GLU A 263 -16.30 6.69 2.91
C GLU A 263 -15.44 5.42 2.77
N THR A 264 -14.99 5.12 1.55
CA THR A 264 -14.14 3.95 1.28
C THR A 264 -12.82 4.03 2.06
N VAL A 265 -12.18 5.20 2.08
CA VAL A 265 -10.94 5.44 2.81
C VAL A 265 -11.14 5.25 4.31
N LEU A 266 -12.19 5.82 4.89
CA LEU A 266 -12.53 5.66 6.31
C LEU A 266 -12.82 4.19 6.67
N LYS A 267 -13.60 3.48 5.83
CA LYS A 267 -13.94 2.07 6.05
C LYS A 267 -12.71 1.16 5.99
N MET A 268 -11.86 1.35 4.99
CA MET A 268 -10.78 0.41 4.69
C MET A 268 -9.45 0.73 5.38
N LEU A 269 -9.22 1.97 5.80
CA LEU A 269 -7.91 2.38 6.31
C LEU A 269 -7.93 2.93 7.74
N THR A 270 -9.07 2.84 8.43
CA THR A 270 -9.18 3.25 9.84
C THR A 270 -9.83 2.18 10.70
N PHE A 271 -9.65 2.29 12.01
CA PHE A 271 -10.37 1.48 13.01
C PHE A 271 -11.58 2.20 13.61
N LEU A 272 -12.02 3.31 13.03
CA LEU A 272 -13.19 4.03 13.51
C LEU A 272 -14.44 3.13 13.52
N PRO A 273 -15.33 3.28 14.51
CA PRO A 273 -16.63 2.60 14.51
C PRO A 273 -17.43 2.93 13.25
N ILE A 274 -18.17 1.96 12.74
CA ILE A 274 -18.96 2.12 11.50
C ILE A 274 -20.01 3.23 11.61
N GLU A 275 -20.61 3.40 12.79
CA GLU A 275 -21.56 4.49 13.06
C GLU A 275 -20.91 5.86 12.87
N LYS A 276 -19.66 6.01 13.36
CA LYS A 276 -18.89 7.25 13.19
C LYS A 276 -18.51 7.48 11.73
N ILE A 277 -18.18 6.43 11.00
CA ILE A 277 -17.90 6.51 9.56
C ILE A 277 -19.16 6.95 8.80
N LYS A 278 -20.33 6.38 9.11
CA LYS A 278 -21.60 6.79 8.49
C LYS A 278 -21.93 8.27 8.76
N GLU A 279 -21.74 8.71 10.01
CA GLU A 279 -21.90 10.13 10.38
C GLU A 279 -21.00 11.04 9.53
N LEU A 280 -19.69 10.74 9.48
CA LEU A 280 -18.71 11.51 8.74
C LEU A 280 -18.97 11.51 7.22
N SER A 281 -19.37 10.36 6.67
CA SER A 281 -19.62 10.20 5.24
C SER A 281 -20.94 10.82 4.78
N SER A 282 -21.84 11.14 5.71
CA SER A 282 -23.09 11.87 5.40
C SER A 282 -22.92 13.38 5.28
N LEU A 283 -21.72 13.90 5.57
CA LEU A 283 -21.41 15.31 5.45
C LEU A 283 -21.28 15.70 3.97
N GLU A 284 -21.94 16.79 3.58
CA GLU A 284 -21.96 17.28 2.20
C GLU A 284 -21.31 18.68 2.06
N GLY A 285 -20.96 19.04 0.83
CA GLY A 285 -20.37 20.33 0.51
C GLY A 285 -19.07 20.59 1.30
N GLU A 286 -18.91 21.77 1.85
CA GLU A 286 -17.69 22.11 2.61
C GLU A 286 -17.49 21.26 3.87
N LYS A 287 -18.57 20.72 4.45
CA LYS A 287 -18.50 19.90 5.67
C LYS A 287 -17.79 18.56 5.45
N ILE A 288 -17.75 18.01 4.24
CA ILE A 288 -16.99 16.78 3.94
C ILE A 288 -15.50 16.95 4.26
N ASN A 289 -15.00 18.18 4.30
CA ASN A 289 -13.63 18.45 4.71
C ASN A 289 -13.32 18.03 6.14
N GLU A 290 -14.31 17.98 7.04
CA GLU A 290 -14.10 17.46 8.40
C GLU A 290 -13.87 15.93 8.35
N ALA A 291 -14.63 15.20 7.54
CA ALA A 291 -14.40 13.76 7.34
C ALA A 291 -13.02 13.47 6.76
N LYS A 292 -12.55 14.29 5.80
CA LYS A 292 -11.20 14.19 5.24
C LYS A 292 -10.11 14.48 6.28
N LYS A 293 -10.31 15.45 7.18
CA LYS A 293 -9.37 15.72 8.28
C LYS A 293 -9.26 14.52 9.21
N VAL A 294 -10.41 13.96 9.61
CA VAL A 294 -10.45 12.78 10.48
C VAL A 294 -9.76 11.60 9.79
N ALA A 295 -10.05 11.33 8.50
CA ALA A 295 -9.39 10.28 7.75
C ALA A 295 -7.87 10.47 7.70
N ALA A 296 -7.42 11.67 7.33
CA ALA A 296 -5.99 11.99 7.25
C ALA A 296 -5.29 11.82 8.61
N TYR A 297 -5.92 12.30 9.68
CA TYR A 297 -5.38 12.16 11.03
C TYR A 297 -5.27 10.70 11.47
N GLU A 298 -6.35 9.94 11.41
CA GLU A 298 -6.38 8.55 11.87
C GLU A 298 -5.42 7.65 11.08
N ILE A 299 -5.34 7.84 9.75
CA ILE A 299 -4.44 7.07 8.90
C ILE A 299 -2.98 7.45 9.17
N THR A 300 -2.69 8.75 9.32
CA THR A 300 -1.32 9.21 9.64
C THR A 300 -0.90 8.75 11.04
N LYS A 301 -1.80 8.81 12.01
CA LYS A 301 -1.59 8.30 13.36
C LYS A 301 -1.23 6.81 13.37
N LEU A 302 -1.94 6.00 12.58
CA LEU A 302 -1.68 4.57 12.48
C LEU A 302 -0.29 4.26 11.94
N ILE A 303 0.17 5.03 10.95
CA ILE A 303 1.42 4.75 10.24
C ILE A 303 2.63 5.45 10.90
N HIS A 304 2.48 6.69 11.30
CA HIS A 304 3.59 7.53 11.77
C HIS A 304 3.52 7.86 13.26
N GLY A 305 2.44 7.46 13.96
CA GLY A 305 2.23 7.76 15.36
C GLY A 305 1.45 9.06 15.59
N GLU A 306 0.93 9.19 16.81
CA GLU A 306 0.02 10.29 17.18
C GLU A 306 0.71 11.65 17.14
N GLU A 307 1.97 11.73 17.56
CA GLU A 307 2.74 12.98 17.60
C GLU A 307 2.94 13.54 16.18
N GLU A 308 3.35 12.71 15.23
CA GLU A 308 3.55 13.11 13.84
C GLU A 308 2.22 13.45 13.14
N ALA A 309 1.13 12.75 13.49
CA ALA A 309 -0.19 13.08 12.97
C ALA A 309 -0.67 14.49 13.44
N LYS A 310 -0.46 14.81 14.71
CA LYS A 310 -0.77 16.15 15.27
C LYS A 310 0.06 17.23 14.59
N LYS A 311 1.37 17.04 14.46
CA LYS A 311 2.25 17.99 13.76
C LYS A 311 1.81 18.23 12.31
N ALA A 312 1.45 17.16 11.60
CA ALA A 312 0.98 17.25 10.22
C ALA A 312 -0.36 17.98 10.10
N GLU A 313 -1.29 17.72 11.03
CA GLU A 313 -2.58 18.41 11.10
C GLU A 313 -2.41 19.91 11.42
N GLU A 314 -1.60 20.25 12.42
CA GLU A 314 -1.31 21.64 12.80
C GLU A 314 -0.68 22.40 11.63
N ALA A 315 0.32 21.82 10.97
CA ALA A 315 0.94 22.40 9.78
C ALA A 315 -0.07 22.60 8.64
N SER A 316 -0.95 21.62 8.42
CA SER A 316 -2.03 21.74 7.43
C SER A 316 -2.98 22.88 7.77
N ASN A 317 -3.43 22.99 9.03
CA ASN A 317 -4.35 24.03 9.47
C ASN A 317 -3.70 25.42 9.41
N ALA A 318 -2.42 25.55 9.79
CA ALA A 318 -1.67 26.81 9.73
C ALA A 318 -1.63 27.40 8.32
N LEU A 319 -1.45 26.54 7.31
CA LEU A 319 -1.40 26.94 5.90
C LEU A 319 -2.76 27.39 5.34
N PHE A 320 -3.86 26.82 5.85
CA PHE A 320 -5.21 27.18 5.38
C PHE A 320 -5.80 28.40 6.11
N SER A 321 -5.44 28.61 7.38
CA SER A 321 -5.94 29.72 8.18
C SER A 321 -5.07 30.99 8.11
N GLY A 322 -3.84 30.87 7.61
CA GLY A 322 -2.84 31.96 7.67
C GLY A 322 -2.35 32.27 9.08
N GLN A 323 -2.74 31.44 10.06
CA GLN A 323 -2.38 31.63 11.49
C GLN A 323 -1.87 30.28 12.02
N GLY A 324 -0.59 30.17 12.33
CA GLY A 324 0.02 28.97 12.94
C GLY A 324 1.51 28.84 12.68
N SER A 325 2.17 27.92 13.39
CA SER A 325 3.60 27.66 13.20
C SER A 325 3.84 26.94 11.87
N LEU A 326 4.80 27.44 11.10
CA LEU A 326 5.30 26.84 9.86
C LEU A 326 6.45 25.85 10.11
N ASP A 327 6.69 25.45 11.37
CA ASP A 327 7.84 24.60 11.73
C ASP A 327 7.69 23.16 11.25
N ASN A 328 6.45 22.72 11.06
CA ASN A 328 6.12 21.35 10.66
C ASN A 328 5.90 21.19 9.14
N ILE A 329 6.17 22.22 8.33
CA ILE A 329 6.13 22.11 6.85
C ILE A 329 7.42 21.46 6.35
N PRO A 330 7.36 20.63 5.31
CA PRO A 330 8.57 20.08 4.69
C PRO A 330 9.58 21.19 4.41
N THR A 331 10.70 21.15 5.12
CA THR A 331 11.74 22.15 5.01
C THR A 331 12.83 21.65 4.09
N VAL A 332 13.17 22.47 3.10
CA VAL A 332 14.24 22.19 2.14
C VAL A 332 15.34 23.20 2.36
N LYS A 333 16.52 22.69 2.75
CA LYS A 333 17.71 23.51 2.90
C LYS A 333 18.33 23.75 1.53
N LEU A 334 18.44 25.00 1.14
CA LEU A 334 19.12 25.39 -0.09
C LEU A 334 20.62 25.59 0.18
N GLU A 335 21.47 25.09 -0.72
CA GLU A 335 22.91 25.34 -0.66
C GLU A 335 23.24 26.83 -0.85
N ASN A 336 22.43 27.53 -1.63
CA ASN A 336 22.57 28.96 -1.91
C ASN A 336 21.16 29.58 -2.03
N LYS A 337 20.92 30.68 -1.34
CA LYS A 337 19.65 31.43 -1.43
C LYS A 337 19.47 32.12 -2.80
N ASN A 338 20.57 32.45 -3.49
CA ASN A 338 20.55 32.94 -4.85
C ASN A 338 20.45 31.80 -5.86
N ILE A 339 19.29 31.15 -5.92
CA ILE A 339 19.02 30.00 -6.78
C ILE A 339 17.88 30.34 -7.77
N SER A 340 17.95 29.81 -9.01
CA SER A 340 16.82 30.01 -9.92
C SER A 340 15.55 29.34 -9.38
N ILE A 341 14.40 29.96 -9.63
CA ILE A 341 13.09 29.36 -9.22
C ILE A 341 12.90 27.97 -9.80
N LEU A 342 13.42 27.70 -10.98
CA LEU A 342 13.36 26.37 -11.60
C LEU A 342 14.18 25.35 -10.80
N ASP A 343 15.35 25.73 -10.33
CA ASP A 343 16.20 24.85 -9.51
C ASP A 343 15.58 24.66 -8.11
N ALA A 344 15.03 25.71 -7.51
CA ALA A 344 14.31 25.60 -6.25
C ALA A 344 13.11 24.62 -6.36
N ILE A 345 12.31 24.71 -7.45
CA ILE A 345 11.21 23.78 -7.75
C ILE A 345 11.70 22.34 -7.85
N ILE A 346 12.85 22.10 -8.49
CA ILE A 346 13.42 20.75 -8.64
C ILE A 346 13.96 20.26 -7.30
N THR A 347 14.69 21.09 -6.56
CA THR A 347 15.23 20.74 -5.24
C THR A 347 14.12 20.35 -4.26
N CYS A 348 12.94 20.98 -4.35
CA CYS A 348 11.74 20.59 -3.60
C CYS A 348 11.01 19.37 -4.18
N ASN A 349 11.51 18.75 -5.24
CA ASN A 349 10.81 17.67 -5.95
C ASN A 349 9.37 18.03 -6.38
N VAL A 350 9.10 19.30 -6.64
CA VAL A 350 7.79 19.78 -7.11
C VAL A 350 7.59 19.47 -8.59
N ALA A 351 8.69 19.42 -9.35
CA ALA A 351 8.73 18.96 -10.72
C ALA A 351 10.00 18.13 -10.98
N PRO A 352 9.93 17.08 -11.83
CA PRO A 352 11.08 16.21 -12.10
C PRO A 352 12.09 16.80 -13.10
N SER A 353 11.75 17.92 -13.77
CA SER A 353 12.63 18.56 -14.74
C SER A 353 12.35 20.07 -14.87
N LYS A 354 13.37 20.82 -15.32
CA LYS A 354 13.23 22.26 -15.60
C LYS A 354 12.14 22.56 -16.66
N GLY A 355 11.90 21.65 -17.61
CA GLY A 355 10.83 21.78 -18.59
C GLY A 355 9.45 21.75 -17.96
N GLN A 356 9.20 20.78 -17.09
CA GLN A 356 7.93 20.69 -16.34
C GLN A 356 7.79 21.84 -15.33
N ALA A 357 8.87 22.28 -14.68
CA ALA A 357 8.84 23.44 -13.80
C ALA A 357 8.40 24.71 -14.54
N ARG A 358 8.93 24.96 -15.78
CA ARG A 358 8.47 26.07 -16.64
C ARG A 358 6.99 25.96 -16.99
N THR A 359 6.53 24.76 -17.33
CA THR A 359 5.10 24.53 -17.62
C THR A 359 4.22 24.88 -16.44
N LEU A 360 4.61 24.47 -15.21
CA LEU A 360 3.86 24.80 -13.99
C LEU A 360 3.82 26.32 -13.73
N ILE A 361 4.93 27.03 -13.93
CA ILE A 361 4.97 28.49 -13.77
C ILE A 361 4.05 29.16 -14.81
N ASN A 362 4.15 28.78 -16.08
CA ASN A 362 3.35 29.36 -17.16
C ASN A 362 1.84 29.12 -16.98
N GLN A 363 1.46 28.02 -16.33
CA GLN A 363 0.09 27.71 -15.95
C GLN A 363 -0.37 28.43 -14.67
N GLY A 364 0.48 29.25 -14.06
CA GLY A 364 0.18 29.95 -12.79
C GLY A 364 0.06 29.00 -11.59
N GLY A 365 0.67 27.81 -11.68
CA GLY A 365 0.64 26.77 -10.66
C GLY A 365 1.66 26.96 -9.54
N ILE A 366 2.58 27.92 -9.64
CA ILE A 366 3.63 28.18 -8.64
C ILE A 366 3.45 29.55 -8.00
N SER A 367 3.59 29.60 -6.67
CA SER A 367 3.66 30.84 -5.92
C SER A 367 4.84 30.81 -4.95
N LEU A 368 5.44 31.96 -4.69
CA LEU A 368 6.47 32.16 -3.68
C LEU A 368 5.96 33.22 -2.71
N ASN A 369 5.95 32.91 -1.41
CA ASN A 369 5.43 33.81 -0.35
C ASN A 369 4.04 34.39 -0.67
N ASP A 370 3.13 33.55 -1.16
CA ASP A 370 1.77 33.89 -1.59
C ASP A 370 1.66 34.70 -2.89
N GLU A 371 2.77 35.11 -3.48
CA GLU A 371 2.77 35.81 -4.77
C GLU A 371 2.98 34.82 -5.92
N LYS A 372 2.17 34.94 -6.98
CA LYS A 372 2.31 34.09 -8.16
C LYS A 372 3.63 34.35 -8.87
N VAL A 373 4.41 33.30 -9.10
CA VAL A 373 5.59 33.37 -9.95
C VAL A 373 5.17 33.29 -11.41
N THR A 374 5.47 34.33 -12.18
CA THR A 374 5.16 34.43 -13.62
C THR A 374 6.39 34.43 -14.51
N ASP A 375 7.57 34.74 -13.95
CA ASP A 375 8.85 34.73 -14.66
C ASP A 375 9.57 33.42 -14.41
N THR A 376 9.81 32.63 -15.47
CA THR A 376 10.58 31.39 -15.41
C THR A 376 12.07 31.60 -15.17
N ASN A 377 12.57 32.82 -15.33
CA ASN A 377 13.96 33.21 -15.07
C ASN A 377 14.14 33.87 -13.70
N TYR A 378 13.09 33.91 -12.88
CA TYR A 378 13.17 34.47 -11.54
C TYR A 378 14.28 33.77 -10.73
N VAL A 379 15.10 34.57 -10.10
CA VAL A 379 16.16 34.12 -9.19
C VAL A 379 15.78 34.56 -7.77
N LEU A 380 15.71 33.62 -6.84
CA LEU A 380 15.49 33.91 -5.44
C LEU A 380 16.64 34.79 -4.90
N SER A 381 16.31 35.67 -3.99
CA SER A 381 17.25 36.59 -3.34
C SER A 381 16.98 36.63 -1.83
N ASP A 382 17.87 37.22 -1.06
CA ASP A 382 17.68 37.38 0.39
C ASP A 382 16.35 38.08 0.75
N ASN A 383 15.81 38.92 -0.13
CA ASN A 383 14.54 39.60 0.06
C ASN A 383 13.33 38.64 0.08
N ASP A 384 13.48 37.46 -0.52
CA ASP A 384 12.42 36.44 -0.55
C ASP A 384 12.38 35.65 0.77
N PHE A 385 13.48 35.67 1.55
CA PHE A 385 13.60 34.92 2.80
C PHE A 385 13.24 35.79 4.02
N LYS A 386 11.94 36.13 4.12
CA LYS A 386 11.42 36.83 5.28
C LYS A 386 11.53 35.95 6.52
N GLU A 387 12.02 36.49 7.63
CA GLU A 387 12.25 35.71 8.87
C GLU A 387 13.18 34.47 8.68
N GLY A 388 14.02 34.50 7.63
CA GLY A 388 15.00 33.44 7.35
C GLY A 388 14.47 32.28 6.50
N TYR A 389 13.22 32.33 6.02
CA TYR A 389 12.66 31.33 5.13
C TYR A 389 11.78 31.92 4.01
N ALA A 390 11.54 31.14 2.97
CA ALA A 390 10.55 31.44 1.94
C ALA A 390 9.60 30.25 1.76
N ILE A 391 8.33 30.52 1.42
CA ILE A 391 7.33 29.47 1.18
C ILE A 391 7.08 29.30 -0.31
N LEU A 392 7.49 28.14 -0.86
CA LEU A 392 7.19 27.73 -2.22
C LEU A 392 5.88 26.93 -2.23
N LYS A 393 4.94 27.28 -3.11
CA LYS A 393 3.63 26.61 -3.24
C LYS A 393 3.43 26.07 -4.65
N LYS A 394 2.90 24.83 -4.78
CA LYS A 394 2.33 24.30 -6.02
C LYS A 394 0.80 24.20 -5.86
N GLY A 395 0.08 25.07 -6.57
CA GLY A 395 -1.37 25.19 -6.41
C GLY A 395 -1.78 25.55 -4.99
N LYS A 396 -2.92 24.97 -4.54
CA LYS A 396 -3.47 25.25 -3.20
C LYS A 396 -3.08 24.19 -2.15
N LYS A 397 -2.34 23.14 -2.52
CA LYS A 397 -2.25 21.91 -1.73
C LYS A 397 -0.83 21.47 -1.35
N VAL A 398 0.19 21.95 -2.03
CA VAL A 398 1.57 21.53 -1.82
C VAL A 398 2.43 22.72 -1.43
N PHE A 399 3.17 22.59 -0.32
CA PHE A 399 3.93 23.67 0.30
C PHE A 399 5.31 23.15 0.73
N TYR A 400 6.33 24.00 0.55
CA TYR A 400 7.69 23.76 1.01
C TYR A 400 8.24 25.02 1.66
N LYS A 401 8.93 24.84 2.81
CA LYS A 401 9.67 25.90 3.49
C LYS A 401 11.12 25.83 2.98
N LEU A 402 11.58 26.85 2.29
CA LEU A 402 12.96 27.02 1.84
C LEU A 402 13.76 27.75 2.92
N VAL A 403 14.91 27.23 3.32
CA VAL A 403 15.80 27.83 4.32
C VAL A 403 17.23 27.90 3.83
#